data_455443422dcdae26e7c4ccd22a1762cc
#
_entry.id   455443422dcdae26e7c4ccd22a1762cc
#
_cell.length_a   1.000
_cell.length_b   1.000
_cell.length_c   1.000
_cell.angle_alpha   90.00
_cell.angle_beta   90.00
_cell.angle_gamma   90.00
#
_symmetry.space_group_name_H-M   'P 1'
#
loop_
_entity.id
_entity.type
_entity.pdbx_description
1 polymer ?
#
loop_
_entity_poly.entity_id
_entity_poly.type
_entity_poly.pdbx_seq_one_letter_code
_entity_poly.pdbx_strand_id
1 'polypeptide(L)'
;MRPEQRAAVLAAKLRALVSGNWRRDASGLEPTLFPAGAGLVDPTARMGWVLVHPVTVDRDPDDLVFDTTPQLPRGWLGGAIMWGARHNVRALHVLADDLGGDDARKAAHFAEPPQLWKVTGRDAAPVVSTPYVDPPEPDSVSELFADTISAAGAAVVIEHGIVRGEVLGLEVARVVPDFEGVPQLEIGVGRHDRLAQAMLYGTADAGESLRTAVLAVLQHRKPHAGPHPANQLAPERWLRDILVRRPSTIALSSLVAVAGTSAPRLKRPSPAMAIGTRAYDLPEIVLACSVGVDLDAVADAADARSARSSAGAPLWLVLPHGDDLPAIRSLAARLAVPAEVITVPRAWRDIG
;
A
#
# COMPACT_ATOMS: atom_id res chain seq x y z
N MET A 1 26.61 -1.97 12.93
CA MET A 1 26.23 -1.53 14.29
C MET A 1 25.31 -2.59 14.90
N ARG A 2 25.54 -3.01 16.17
CA ARG A 2 24.67 -4.00 16.85
C ARG A 2 23.29 -3.39 17.12
N PRO A 3 22.21 -4.20 17.18
CA PRO A 3 20.84 -3.70 17.41
C PRO A 3 20.69 -2.82 18.66
N GLU A 4 21.33 -3.22 19.78
CA GLU A 4 21.30 -2.46 21.04
C GLU A 4 21.96 -1.09 20.94
N GLN A 5 23.10 -1.00 20.22
CA GLN A 5 23.80 0.26 19.98
C GLN A 5 22.95 1.19 19.11
N ARG A 6 22.25 0.63 18.11
CA ARG A 6 21.33 1.38 17.25
C ARG A 6 20.15 1.93 18.06
N ALA A 7 19.54 1.12 18.92
CA ALA A 7 18.44 1.54 19.78
C ALA A 7 18.86 2.69 20.72
N ALA A 8 20.05 2.59 21.34
CA ALA A 8 20.59 3.64 22.21
C ALA A 8 20.82 4.97 21.44
N VAL A 9 21.38 4.91 20.23
CA VAL A 9 21.60 6.10 19.38
C VAL A 9 20.28 6.76 18.99
N LEU A 10 19.28 5.97 18.60
CA LEU A 10 17.95 6.50 18.22
C LEU A 10 17.25 7.11 19.44
N ALA A 11 17.34 6.50 20.59
CA ALA A 11 16.78 7.04 21.83
C ALA A 11 17.45 8.36 22.23
N ALA A 12 18.77 8.47 22.11
CA ALA A 12 19.52 9.71 22.36
C ALA A 12 19.14 10.81 21.34
N LYS A 13 19.04 10.47 20.04
CA LYS A 13 18.55 11.43 19.00
C LYS A 13 17.15 11.91 19.33
N LEU A 14 16.24 11.00 19.71
CA LEU A 14 14.85 11.35 20.03
C LEU A 14 14.77 12.27 21.26
N ARG A 15 15.52 11.99 22.35
CA ARG A 15 15.59 12.90 23.51
C ARG A 15 16.07 14.29 23.15
N ALA A 16 17.11 14.39 22.34
CA ALA A 16 17.64 15.68 21.88
C ALA A 16 16.61 16.47 21.06
N LEU A 17 15.90 15.79 20.15
CA LEU A 17 14.81 16.39 19.36
C LEU A 17 13.67 16.88 20.25
N VAL A 18 13.21 16.06 21.21
CA VAL A 18 12.12 16.43 22.13
C VAL A 18 12.52 17.63 23.00
N SER A 19 13.72 17.63 23.57
CA SER A 19 14.20 18.72 24.41
C SER A 19 14.33 20.02 23.61
N GLY A 20 14.84 19.97 22.38
CA GLY A 20 15.04 21.15 21.54
C GLY A 20 13.75 21.75 20.98
N ASN A 21 12.86 20.92 20.46
CA ASN A 21 11.69 21.37 19.70
C ASN A 21 10.43 21.55 20.58
N TRP A 22 10.27 20.77 21.66
CA TRP A 22 9.10 20.91 22.56
C TRP A 22 9.41 21.62 23.88
N ARG A 23 10.68 22.09 24.09
CA ARG A 23 11.15 22.74 25.32
C ARG A 23 10.81 21.93 26.58
N ARG A 24 10.91 20.59 26.47
CA ARG A 24 10.67 19.67 27.55
C ARG A 24 11.96 18.96 27.96
N ASP A 25 12.18 18.85 29.26
CA ASP A 25 13.26 17.99 29.74
C ASP A 25 12.91 16.53 29.48
N ALA A 26 13.56 15.95 28.49
CA ALA A 26 13.39 14.56 28.12
C ALA A 26 14.47 13.64 28.76
N SER A 27 15.36 14.18 29.61
CA SER A 27 16.45 13.41 30.22
C SER A 27 15.95 12.30 31.16
N GLY A 28 14.83 12.56 31.85
CA GLY A 28 14.17 11.62 32.75
C GLY A 28 13.18 10.68 32.07
N LEU A 29 12.91 10.82 30.78
CA LEU A 29 11.97 9.93 30.06
C LEU A 29 12.65 8.63 29.66
N GLU A 30 12.06 7.51 30.07
CA GLU A 30 12.52 6.17 29.69
C GLU A 30 12.22 5.87 28.22
N PRO A 31 13.22 5.43 27.42
CA PRO A 31 12.96 4.99 26.05
C PRO A 31 12.20 3.68 26.05
N THR A 32 11.20 3.62 25.17
CA THR A 32 10.39 2.42 24.94
C THR A 32 10.70 1.81 23.58
N LEU A 33 10.53 0.50 23.48
CA LEU A 33 10.74 -0.20 22.21
C LEU A 33 9.62 0.18 21.23
N PHE A 34 10.06 0.61 20.04
CA PHE A 34 9.23 0.77 18.87
C PHE A 34 9.90 0.01 17.72
N PRO A 35 9.22 -0.96 17.05
CA PRO A 35 9.86 -1.83 16.07
C PRO A 35 10.54 -1.10 14.92
N ALA A 36 9.98 0.04 14.50
CA ALA A 36 10.51 0.88 13.43
C ALA A 36 11.46 1.99 13.92
N GLY A 37 11.85 2.03 15.21
CA GLY A 37 12.70 3.10 15.72
C GLY A 37 12.80 3.19 17.23
N ALA A 38 12.56 4.36 17.80
CA ALA A 38 12.57 4.62 19.25
C ALA A 38 11.33 5.41 19.67
N GLY A 39 10.82 5.15 20.87
CA GLY A 39 9.70 5.89 21.45
C GLY A 39 10.05 6.49 22.82
N LEU A 40 9.44 7.61 23.16
CA LEU A 40 9.45 8.24 24.49
C LEU A 40 8.02 8.54 24.92
N VAL A 41 7.71 8.33 26.18
CA VAL A 41 6.41 8.64 26.77
C VAL A 41 6.57 9.57 27.95
N ASP A 42 5.78 10.66 27.93
CA ASP A 42 5.50 11.46 29.13
C ASP A 42 4.13 11.04 29.68
N PRO A 43 4.09 10.18 30.70
CA PRO A 43 2.83 9.66 31.24
C PRO A 43 1.99 10.74 31.92
N THR A 44 2.62 11.79 32.46
CA THR A 44 1.93 12.89 33.14
C THR A 44 1.14 13.73 32.15
N ALA A 45 1.76 14.09 31.01
CA ALA A 45 1.11 14.84 29.96
C ALA A 45 0.32 13.95 28.99
N ARG A 46 0.44 12.64 29.07
CA ARG A 46 -0.10 11.66 28.13
C ARG A 46 0.36 11.96 26.69
N MET A 47 1.60 12.38 26.55
CA MET A 47 2.25 12.67 25.28
C MET A 47 3.24 11.57 24.93
N GLY A 48 3.37 11.28 23.65
CA GLY A 48 4.34 10.32 23.14
C GLY A 48 5.03 10.85 21.89
N TRP A 49 6.30 10.50 21.76
CA TRP A 49 7.11 10.78 20.59
C TRP A 49 7.71 9.50 20.07
N VAL A 50 7.63 9.31 18.77
CA VAL A 50 8.22 8.16 18.08
C VAL A 50 9.15 8.68 16.99
N LEU A 51 10.40 8.27 17.00
CA LEU A 51 11.34 8.50 15.92
C LEU A 51 11.37 7.24 15.04
N VAL A 52 10.83 7.37 13.83
CA VAL A 52 10.88 6.30 12.83
C VAL A 52 12.23 6.34 12.13
N HIS A 53 12.88 5.17 12.06
CA HIS A 53 14.15 5.05 11.39
C HIS A 53 13.96 4.49 9.98
N PRO A 54 14.42 5.19 8.93
CA PRO A 54 14.33 4.71 7.57
C PRO A 54 15.16 3.43 7.40
N VAL A 55 14.69 2.54 6.55
CA VAL A 55 15.38 1.30 6.19
C VAL A 55 15.83 1.39 4.74
N THR A 56 17.00 0.82 4.45
CA THR A 56 17.37 0.58 3.06
C THR A 56 16.53 -0.59 2.59
N VAL A 57 15.63 -0.33 1.67
CA VAL A 57 14.79 -1.38 1.06
C VAL A 57 15.54 -1.92 -0.15
N ASP A 58 15.57 -3.24 -0.29
CA ASP A 58 16.02 -3.85 -1.54
C ASP A 58 15.15 -3.30 -2.67
N ARG A 59 15.81 -2.91 -3.76
CA ARG A 59 15.18 -2.29 -4.91
C ARG A 59 13.98 -3.10 -5.38
N ASP A 60 12.82 -2.46 -5.52
CA ASP A 60 11.77 -3.03 -6.31
C ASP A 60 12.23 -3.03 -7.77
N PRO A 61 12.28 -4.17 -8.45
CA PRO A 61 12.71 -4.24 -9.85
C PRO A 61 11.80 -3.43 -10.79
N ASP A 62 10.64 -3.00 -10.31
CA ASP A 62 9.70 -2.18 -11.08
C ASP A 62 9.87 -0.66 -10.90
N ASP A 63 10.69 -0.23 -9.93
CA ASP A 63 10.95 1.21 -9.78
C ASP A 63 11.75 1.73 -11.00
N LEU A 64 11.09 2.56 -11.79
CA LEU A 64 11.69 3.25 -12.96
C LEU A 64 12.79 4.23 -12.55
N VAL A 65 12.77 4.68 -11.30
CA VAL A 65 13.76 5.59 -10.73
C VAL A 65 14.76 4.77 -9.92
N PHE A 66 16.05 5.00 -10.17
CA PHE A 66 17.15 4.46 -9.34
C PHE A 66 17.16 5.18 -7.99
N ASP A 67 16.06 5.08 -7.24
CA ASP A 67 15.96 5.68 -5.94
C ASP A 67 16.63 4.78 -4.90
N THR A 68 17.78 5.22 -4.41
CA THR A 68 18.48 4.60 -3.28
C THR A 68 18.15 5.30 -1.98
N THR A 69 17.17 6.22 -1.98
CA THR A 69 16.74 6.97 -0.81
C THR A 69 16.22 6.01 0.25
N PRO A 70 16.71 6.07 1.49
CA PRO A 70 16.17 5.28 2.58
C PRO A 70 14.68 5.59 2.74
N GLN A 71 13.85 4.56 2.80
CA GLN A 71 12.39 4.70 2.90
C GLN A 71 11.90 4.34 4.29
N LEU A 72 10.76 4.89 4.68
CA LEU A 72 10.11 4.48 5.91
C LEU A 72 9.68 3.01 5.83
N PRO A 73 9.91 2.22 6.90
CA PRO A 73 9.53 0.81 6.91
C PRO A 73 8.02 0.66 6.79
N ARG A 74 7.54 -0.33 6.05
CA ARG A 74 6.12 -0.62 5.96
C ARG A 74 5.52 -0.91 7.33
N GLY A 75 4.32 -0.43 7.61
CA GLY A 75 3.65 -0.58 8.90
C GLY A 75 4.06 0.47 9.95
N TRP A 76 4.84 1.48 9.58
CA TRP A 76 5.33 2.48 10.53
C TRP A 76 4.19 3.32 11.13
N LEU A 77 3.23 3.77 10.33
CA LEU A 77 2.14 4.64 10.79
C LEU A 77 1.18 3.86 11.69
N GLY A 78 0.70 2.71 11.21
CA GLY A 78 -0.14 1.82 12.02
C GLY A 78 0.57 1.35 13.29
N GLY A 79 1.86 1.02 13.19
CA GLY A 79 2.70 0.67 14.32
C GLY A 79 2.84 1.79 15.36
N ALA A 80 3.03 3.04 14.92
CA ALA A 80 3.12 4.21 15.80
C ALA A 80 1.80 4.46 16.55
N ILE A 81 0.67 4.37 15.85
CA ILE A 81 -0.67 4.52 16.46
C ILE A 81 -0.93 3.42 17.48
N MET A 82 -0.62 2.16 17.17
CA MET A 82 -0.77 1.04 18.10
C MET A 82 0.18 1.14 19.30
N TRP A 83 1.40 1.65 19.08
CA TRP A 83 2.33 1.94 20.17
C TRP A 83 1.76 3.04 21.09
N GLY A 84 1.28 4.15 20.54
CA GLY A 84 0.63 5.22 21.30
C GLY A 84 -0.56 4.73 22.11
N ALA A 85 -1.41 3.88 21.52
CA ALA A 85 -2.55 3.27 22.21
C ALA A 85 -2.12 2.39 23.39
N ARG A 86 -1.08 1.55 23.22
CA ARG A 86 -0.53 0.69 24.26
C ARG A 86 0.00 1.48 25.45
N HIS A 87 0.58 2.65 25.20
CA HIS A 87 1.13 3.54 26.21
C HIS A 87 0.14 4.60 26.71
N ASN A 88 -1.13 4.51 26.34
CA ASN A 88 -2.20 5.44 26.74
C ASN A 88 -1.88 6.90 26.41
N VAL A 89 -1.20 7.12 25.27
CA VAL A 89 -0.85 8.43 24.73
C VAL A 89 -2.10 9.08 24.09
N ARG A 90 -2.34 10.36 24.36
CA ARG A 90 -3.38 11.16 23.70
C ARG A 90 -2.83 12.05 22.59
N ALA A 91 -1.64 12.62 22.83
CA ALA A 91 -0.96 13.42 21.81
C ALA A 91 0.26 12.65 21.31
N LEU A 92 0.16 12.06 20.13
CA LEU A 92 1.23 11.30 19.49
C LEU A 92 1.95 12.15 18.44
N HIS A 93 3.26 12.29 18.62
CA HIS A 93 4.15 12.94 17.66
C HIS A 93 5.03 11.89 16.99
N VAL A 94 5.01 11.85 15.67
CA VAL A 94 5.84 10.94 14.88
C VAL A 94 6.86 11.74 14.09
N LEU A 95 8.12 11.40 14.26
CA LEU A 95 9.26 12.08 13.69
C LEU A 95 9.97 11.15 12.70
N ALA A 96 10.32 11.65 11.53
CA ALA A 96 11.22 10.99 10.60
C ALA A 96 11.87 11.99 9.63
N ASP A 97 12.97 11.57 9.02
CA ASP A 97 13.71 12.42 8.07
C ASP A 97 12.95 12.56 6.73
N ASP A 98 12.13 11.55 6.35
CA ASP A 98 11.44 11.48 5.06
C ASP A 98 9.91 11.34 5.23
N LEU A 99 9.28 12.34 5.83
CA LEU A 99 7.82 12.45 5.92
C LEU A 99 7.31 13.48 4.93
N GLY A 100 6.25 13.12 4.22
CA GLY A 100 5.60 13.97 3.21
C GLY A 100 4.14 14.31 3.53
N GLY A 101 3.56 15.17 2.69
CA GLY A 101 2.15 15.57 2.84
C GLY A 101 1.17 14.41 2.64
N ASP A 102 1.55 13.39 1.89
CA ASP A 102 0.76 12.16 1.71
C ASP A 102 0.68 11.35 3.01
N ASP A 103 1.78 11.28 3.77
CA ASP A 103 1.79 10.63 5.07
C ASP A 103 0.88 11.36 6.05
N ALA A 104 0.93 12.70 6.06
CA ALA A 104 0.07 13.53 6.89
C ALA A 104 -1.42 13.38 6.50
N ARG A 105 -1.73 13.24 5.22
CA ARG A 105 -3.09 12.97 4.73
C ARG A 105 -3.60 11.62 5.25
N LYS A 106 -2.80 10.57 5.14
CA LYS A 106 -3.13 9.24 5.66
C LYS A 106 -3.34 9.24 7.17
N ALA A 107 -2.46 9.93 7.90
CA ALA A 107 -2.57 10.07 9.35
C ALA A 107 -3.85 10.83 9.78
N ALA A 108 -4.32 11.78 8.99
CA ALA A 108 -5.52 12.57 9.29
C ALA A 108 -6.83 11.76 9.27
N HIS A 109 -6.84 10.55 8.73
CA HIS A 109 -8.03 9.69 8.73
C HIS A 109 -8.34 9.04 10.08
N PHE A 110 -7.46 9.13 11.05
CA PHE A 110 -7.70 8.58 12.40
C PHE A 110 -8.47 9.58 13.27
N ALA A 111 -9.29 9.07 14.20
CA ALA A 111 -10.06 9.92 15.14
C ALA A 111 -9.15 10.73 16.07
N GLU A 112 -8.02 10.17 16.45
CA GLU A 112 -6.93 10.84 17.17
C GLU A 112 -5.69 10.83 16.26
N PRO A 113 -5.56 11.78 15.30
CA PRO A 113 -4.50 11.74 14.31
C PRO A 113 -3.15 12.05 14.94
N PRO A 114 -2.10 11.26 14.67
CA PRO A 114 -0.76 11.60 15.07
C PRO A 114 -0.27 12.86 14.34
N GLN A 115 0.49 13.68 15.04
CA GLN A 115 1.17 14.82 14.43
C GLN A 115 2.49 14.37 13.83
N LEU A 116 2.69 14.62 12.54
CA LEU A 116 3.89 14.22 11.82
C LEU A 116 4.90 15.36 11.75
N TRP A 117 6.17 15.05 11.95
CA TRP A 117 7.27 16.02 12.01
C TRP A 117 8.43 15.56 11.15
N LYS A 118 8.76 16.34 10.13
CA LYS A 118 9.95 16.11 9.30
C LYS A 118 11.19 16.59 10.05
N VAL A 119 12.16 15.70 10.21
CA VAL A 119 13.40 15.98 10.92
C VAL A 119 14.49 16.40 9.93
N THR A 120 15.16 17.51 10.21
CA THR A 120 16.34 17.97 9.48
C THR A 120 17.43 18.33 10.49
N GLY A 121 18.38 17.43 10.65
CA GLY A 121 19.42 17.58 11.67
C GLY A 121 18.87 17.55 13.10
N ARG A 122 18.76 18.70 13.75
CA ARG A 122 18.22 18.86 15.13
C ARG A 122 16.85 19.52 15.16
N ASP A 123 16.34 19.96 14.04
CA ASP A 123 15.07 20.65 13.92
C ASP A 123 13.97 19.69 13.49
N ALA A 124 12.76 19.92 13.99
CA ALA A 124 11.57 19.20 13.59
C ALA A 124 10.49 20.20 13.13
N ALA A 125 10.04 20.09 11.90
CA ALA A 125 8.99 20.91 11.33
C ALA A 125 7.71 20.10 11.13
N PRO A 126 6.51 20.65 11.41
CA PRO A 126 5.27 19.95 11.19
C PRO A 126 5.05 19.67 9.70
N VAL A 127 4.59 18.46 9.39
CA VAL A 127 4.22 18.08 8.02
C VAL A 127 2.76 18.43 7.78
N VAL A 128 2.51 19.21 6.74
CA VAL A 128 1.16 19.60 6.34
C VAL A 128 0.63 18.60 5.33
N SER A 129 -0.63 18.16 5.51
CA SER A 129 -1.32 17.27 4.58
C SER A 129 -1.45 17.92 3.20
N THR A 130 -1.15 17.14 2.16
CA THR A 130 -1.42 17.53 0.76
C THR A 130 -2.64 16.79 0.24
N PRO A 131 -3.57 17.46 -0.46
CA PRO A 131 -4.67 16.79 -1.11
C PRO A 131 -4.19 15.71 -2.08
N TYR A 132 -4.95 14.62 -2.18
CA TYR A 132 -4.74 13.66 -3.25
C TYR A 132 -5.21 14.27 -4.58
N VAL A 133 -4.40 14.12 -5.59
CA VAL A 133 -4.73 14.50 -6.96
C VAL A 133 -4.68 13.26 -7.81
N ASP A 134 -5.78 12.96 -8.50
CA ASP A 134 -5.81 11.84 -9.43
C ASP A 134 -4.80 12.08 -10.56
N PRO A 135 -4.02 11.06 -10.92
CA PRO A 135 -3.25 11.11 -12.15
C PRO A 135 -4.17 11.35 -13.36
N PRO A 136 -3.66 11.97 -14.43
CA PRO A 136 -4.44 12.13 -15.65
C PRO A 136 -4.89 10.78 -16.19
N GLU A 137 -6.06 10.74 -16.80
CA GLU A 137 -6.53 9.56 -17.53
C GLU A 137 -5.54 9.19 -18.65
N PRO A 138 -5.44 7.91 -19.02
CA PRO A 138 -4.62 7.50 -20.14
C PRO A 138 -5.10 8.19 -21.43
N ASP A 139 -4.18 8.47 -22.34
CA ASP A 139 -4.54 9.01 -23.63
C ASP A 139 -5.27 7.97 -24.52
N SER A 140 -5.98 8.44 -25.53
CA SER A 140 -6.78 7.58 -26.42
C SER A 140 -5.95 6.55 -27.20
N VAL A 141 -4.66 6.80 -27.43
CA VAL A 141 -3.76 5.84 -28.08
C VAL A 141 -3.40 4.72 -27.12
N SER A 142 -3.15 5.06 -25.85
CA SER A 142 -2.93 4.07 -24.80
C SER A 142 -4.16 3.17 -24.61
N GLU A 143 -5.37 3.70 -24.74
CA GLU A 143 -6.61 2.93 -24.64
C GLU A 143 -6.78 1.91 -25.76
N LEU A 144 -6.25 2.15 -26.97
CA LEU A 144 -6.31 1.18 -28.08
C LEU A 144 -5.60 -0.14 -27.77
N PHE A 145 -4.63 -0.13 -26.87
CA PHE A 145 -3.98 -1.37 -26.43
C PHE A 145 -4.88 -2.25 -25.54
N ALA A 146 -5.98 -1.73 -25.01
CA ALA A 146 -6.92 -2.49 -24.19
C ALA A 146 -7.50 -3.69 -24.96
N ASP A 147 -7.81 -3.53 -26.24
CA ASP A 147 -8.30 -4.61 -27.09
C ASP A 147 -7.24 -5.73 -27.26
N THR A 148 -5.98 -5.34 -27.48
CA THR A 148 -4.86 -6.30 -27.58
C THR A 148 -4.65 -7.05 -26.28
N ILE A 149 -4.75 -6.35 -25.14
CA ILE A 149 -4.61 -6.95 -23.80
C ILE A 149 -5.74 -7.94 -23.55
N SER A 150 -6.99 -7.54 -23.83
CA SER A 150 -8.16 -8.42 -23.65
C SER A 150 -8.12 -9.63 -24.58
N ALA A 151 -7.76 -9.45 -25.86
CA ALA A 151 -7.67 -10.52 -26.84
C ALA A 151 -6.58 -11.55 -26.49
N ALA A 152 -5.55 -11.16 -25.75
CA ALA A 152 -4.54 -12.05 -25.22
C ALA A 152 -4.98 -12.83 -23.97
N GLY A 153 -6.13 -12.49 -23.36
CA GLY A 153 -6.69 -13.16 -22.18
C GLY A 153 -6.27 -12.53 -20.86
N ALA A 154 -5.72 -11.31 -20.87
CA ALA A 154 -5.45 -10.54 -19.66
C ALA A 154 -6.63 -9.61 -19.34
N ALA A 155 -6.88 -9.36 -18.05
CA ALA A 155 -7.83 -8.34 -17.61
C ALA A 155 -7.23 -6.94 -17.81
N VAL A 156 -7.99 -6.03 -18.41
CA VAL A 156 -7.60 -4.62 -18.52
C VAL A 156 -7.89 -3.91 -17.20
N VAL A 157 -6.90 -3.27 -16.64
CA VAL A 157 -7.01 -2.45 -15.42
C VAL A 157 -6.37 -1.09 -15.68
N ILE A 158 -7.11 -0.02 -15.42
CA ILE A 158 -6.58 1.34 -15.51
C ILE A 158 -6.34 1.84 -14.09
N GLU A 159 -5.07 2.05 -13.76
CA GLU A 159 -4.67 2.56 -12.45
C GLU A 159 -3.55 3.59 -12.62
N HIS A 160 -3.67 4.72 -11.94
CA HIS A 160 -2.69 5.81 -11.97
C HIS A 160 -2.37 6.31 -13.39
N GLY A 161 -3.39 6.41 -14.27
CA GLY A 161 -3.23 6.86 -15.64
C GLY A 161 -2.53 5.87 -16.57
N ILE A 162 -2.33 4.62 -16.14
CA ILE A 162 -1.65 3.59 -16.92
C ILE A 162 -2.62 2.46 -17.23
N VAL A 163 -2.73 2.11 -18.52
CA VAL A 163 -3.43 0.91 -18.98
C VAL A 163 -2.55 -0.31 -18.71
N ARG A 164 -3.07 -1.29 -18.00
CA ARG A 164 -2.36 -2.51 -17.58
C ARG A 164 -3.10 -3.75 -18.00
N GLY A 165 -2.37 -4.80 -18.32
CA GLY A 165 -2.88 -6.16 -18.48
C GLY A 165 -2.55 -7.00 -17.25
N GLU A 166 -3.56 -7.56 -16.58
CA GLU A 166 -3.38 -8.40 -15.40
C GLU A 166 -3.89 -9.81 -15.63
N VAL A 167 -3.17 -10.78 -15.07
CA VAL A 167 -3.59 -12.17 -14.98
C VAL A 167 -3.70 -12.55 -13.51
N LEU A 168 -4.91 -12.76 -13.03
CA LEU A 168 -5.16 -13.02 -11.61
C LEU A 168 -4.45 -11.97 -10.72
N GLY A 169 -4.58 -10.69 -11.08
CA GLY A 169 -3.98 -9.57 -10.37
C GLY A 169 -2.46 -9.41 -10.52
N LEU A 170 -1.79 -10.21 -11.34
CA LEU A 170 -0.38 -10.00 -11.67
C LEU A 170 -0.25 -9.24 -12.98
N GLU A 171 0.41 -8.09 -12.95
CA GLU A 171 0.70 -7.31 -14.14
C GLU A 171 1.62 -8.11 -15.07
N VAL A 172 1.16 -8.34 -16.31
CA VAL A 172 1.90 -9.00 -17.39
C VAL A 172 2.14 -8.07 -18.56
N ALA A 173 1.45 -6.93 -18.58
CA ALA A 173 1.66 -5.88 -19.58
C ALA A 173 1.26 -4.52 -19.03
N ARG A 174 1.84 -3.46 -19.58
CA ARG A 174 1.45 -2.08 -19.32
C ARG A 174 1.75 -1.21 -20.51
N VAL A 175 0.98 -0.13 -20.69
CA VAL A 175 1.23 0.87 -21.71
C VAL A 175 2.00 2.03 -21.09
N VAL A 176 3.17 2.32 -21.60
CA VAL A 176 4.02 3.44 -21.17
C VAL A 176 4.57 4.18 -22.37
N PRO A 177 4.86 5.48 -22.24
CA PRO A 177 5.51 6.20 -23.33
C PRO A 177 6.96 5.70 -23.50
N ASP A 178 7.40 5.60 -24.76
CA ASP A 178 8.80 5.41 -25.09
C ASP A 178 9.59 6.72 -24.90
N PHE A 179 10.86 6.74 -25.35
CA PHE A 179 11.74 7.91 -25.24
C PHE A 179 11.31 9.09 -26.14
N GLU A 180 10.43 8.86 -27.14
CA GLU A 180 9.84 9.87 -27.99
C GLU A 180 8.45 10.32 -27.49
N GLY A 181 7.96 9.71 -26.41
CA GLY A 181 6.65 9.98 -25.82
C GLY A 181 5.51 9.20 -26.47
N VAL A 182 5.81 8.24 -27.36
CA VAL A 182 4.80 7.41 -28.04
C VAL A 182 4.39 6.25 -27.14
N PRO A 183 3.08 6.04 -26.88
CA PRO A 183 2.61 4.90 -26.11
C PRO A 183 3.02 3.56 -26.72
N GLN A 184 3.63 2.71 -25.91
CA GLN A 184 4.01 1.35 -26.30
C GLN A 184 3.61 0.34 -25.25
N LEU A 185 3.33 -0.90 -25.68
CA LEU A 185 2.99 -2.01 -24.82
C LEU A 185 4.27 -2.71 -24.35
N GLU A 186 4.61 -2.57 -23.08
CA GLU A 186 5.64 -3.37 -22.41
C GLU A 186 5.03 -4.68 -21.91
N ILE A 187 5.62 -5.83 -22.25
CA ILE A 187 5.14 -7.17 -21.89
C ILE A 187 6.13 -7.84 -20.96
N GLY A 188 5.64 -8.46 -19.89
CA GLY A 188 6.42 -9.22 -18.91
C GLY A 188 6.11 -8.87 -17.46
N VAL A 189 6.51 -9.76 -16.54
CA VAL A 189 6.32 -9.61 -15.10
C VAL A 189 7.55 -8.90 -14.50
N GLY A 190 7.39 -7.63 -14.16
CA GLY A 190 8.48 -6.83 -13.63
C GLY A 190 9.48 -6.35 -14.68
N ARG A 191 10.28 -5.36 -14.30
CA ARG A 191 11.19 -4.65 -15.21
C ARG A 191 12.17 -5.57 -15.94
N HIS A 192 12.77 -6.54 -15.23
CA HIS A 192 13.78 -7.41 -15.82
C HIS A 192 13.19 -8.30 -16.90
N ASP A 193 11.99 -8.83 -16.68
CA ASP A 193 11.31 -9.67 -17.66
C ASP A 193 10.89 -8.82 -18.88
N ARG A 194 10.36 -7.62 -18.66
CA ARG A 194 10.03 -6.68 -19.73
C ARG A 194 11.24 -6.29 -20.58
N LEU A 195 12.37 -5.98 -19.95
CA LEU A 195 13.60 -5.68 -20.68
C LEU A 195 14.10 -6.88 -21.49
N ALA A 196 14.05 -8.09 -20.93
CA ALA A 196 14.41 -9.31 -21.64
C ALA A 196 13.48 -9.58 -22.83
N GLN A 197 12.17 -9.40 -22.64
CA GLN A 197 11.18 -9.54 -23.71
C GLN A 197 11.40 -8.51 -24.82
N ALA A 198 11.65 -7.25 -24.50
CA ALA A 198 11.92 -6.20 -25.47
C ALA A 198 13.19 -6.51 -26.30
N MET A 199 14.23 -7.06 -25.67
CA MET A 199 15.48 -7.44 -26.36
C MET A 199 15.32 -8.67 -27.24
N LEU A 200 14.52 -9.65 -26.83
CA LEU A 200 14.38 -10.93 -27.53
C LEU A 200 13.32 -10.90 -28.64
N TYR A 201 12.25 -10.12 -28.43
CA TYR A 201 11.04 -10.18 -29.26
C TYR A 201 10.64 -8.82 -29.84
N GLY A 202 11.53 -7.83 -29.88
CA GLY A 202 11.26 -6.47 -30.34
C GLY A 202 10.65 -6.32 -31.76
N THR A 203 10.59 -7.43 -32.52
CA THR A 203 9.95 -7.50 -33.85
C THR A 203 8.80 -8.52 -33.91
N ALA A 204 8.51 -9.22 -32.82
CA ALA A 204 7.42 -10.22 -32.77
C ALA A 204 6.06 -9.55 -32.61
N ASP A 205 5.00 -10.26 -32.99
CA ASP A 205 3.62 -9.83 -32.75
C ASP A 205 3.40 -9.68 -31.22
N ALA A 206 3.07 -8.44 -30.82
CA ALA A 206 2.83 -8.09 -29.42
C ALA A 206 1.68 -8.95 -28.82
N GLY A 207 0.65 -9.25 -29.61
CA GLY A 207 -0.47 -10.12 -29.19
C GLY A 207 -0.03 -11.54 -28.88
N GLU A 208 0.88 -12.12 -29.66
CA GLU A 208 1.40 -13.47 -29.43
C GLU A 208 2.35 -13.51 -28.23
N SER A 209 3.23 -12.53 -28.11
CA SER A 209 4.12 -12.37 -26.96
C SER A 209 3.32 -12.23 -25.67
N LEU A 210 2.26 -11.43 -25.67
CA LEU A 210 1.39 -11.25 -24.53
C LEU A 210 0.63 -12.54 -24.17
N ARG A 211 0.08 -13.27 -25.14
CA ARG A 211 -0.55 -14.57 -24.90
C ARG A 211 0.40 -15.56 -24.22
N THR A 212 1.66 -15.56 -24.66
CA THR A 212 2.69 -16.40 -24.06
C THR A 212 2.92 -16.03 -22.59
N ALA A 213 3.04 -14.74 -22.28
CA ALA A 213 3.18 -14.25 -20.89
C ALA A 213 1.94 -14.59 -20.03
N VAL A 214 0.73 -14.43 -20.57
CA VAL A 214 -0.54 -14.82 -19.92
C VAL A 214 -0.52 -16.31 -19.55
N LEU A 215 -0.21 -17.19 -20.51
CA LEU A 215 -0.18 -18.64 -20.29
C LEU A 215 0.89 -19.02 -19.25
N ALA A 216 2.06 -18.39 -19.28
CA ALA A 216 3.11 -18.63 -18.30
C ALA A 216 2.64 -18.32 -16.86
N VAL A 217 1.91 -17.21 -16.66
CA VAL A 217 1.35 -16.88 -15.34
C VAL A 217 0.26 -17.86 -14.93
N LEU A 218 -0.66 -18.23 -15.82
CA LEU A 218 -1.76 -19.17 -15.55
C LEU A 218 -1.27 -20.57 -15.18
N GLN A 219 -0.09 -20.98 -15.61
CA GLN A 219 0.50 -22.26 -15.18
C GLN A 219 0.75 -22.30 -13.67
N HIS A 220 1.03 -21.15 -13.05
CA HIS A 220 1.41 -21.04 -11.65
C HIS A 220 0.30 -20.45 -10.77
N ARG A 221 -0.47 -19.48 -11.28
CA ARG A 221 -1.62 -18.88 -10.59
C ARG A 221 -2.91 -19.63 -10.94
N LYS A 222 -3.20 -20.69 -10.21
CA LYS A 222 -4.41 -21.50 -10.36
C LYS A 222 -4.79 -22.12 -9.01
N PRO A 223 -6.04 -22.56 -8.84
CA PRO A 223 -6.45 -23.29 -7.66
C PRO A 223 -5.53 -24.49 -7.38
N HIS A 224 -5.23 -24.72 -6.11
CA HIS A 224 -4.35 -25.81 -5.63
C HIS A 224 -2.93 -25.82 -6.25
N ALA A 225 -2.47 -24.68 -6.77
CA ALA A 225 -1.11 -24.58 -7.29
C ALA A 225 -0.07 -24.73 -6.17
N GLY A 226 1.01 -25.44 -6.48
CA GLY A 226 2.16 -25.56 -5.60
C GLY A 226 2.86 -24.22 -5.33
N PRO A 227 3.79 -24.18 -4.38
CA PRO A 227 4.55 -22.95 -4.09
C PRO A 227 5.40 -22.55 -5.31
N HIS A 228 5.19 -21.32 -5.78
CA HIS A 228 5.95 -20.73 -6.87
C HIS A 228 6.21 -19.24 -6.57
N PRO A 229 7.37 -18.65 -6.90
CA PRO A 229 7.66 -17.23 -6.65
C PRO A 229 6.59 -16.29 -7.21
N ALA A 230 6.05 -16.54 -8.40
CA ALA A 230 4.98 -15.75 -8.99
C ALA A 230 3.73 -15.67 -8.10
N ASN A 231 3.49 -16.66 -7.23
CA ASN A 231 2.34 -16.68 -6.31
C ASN A 231 2.55 -15.79 -5.06
N GLN A 232 3.76 -15.26 -4.87
CA GLN A 232 4.10 -14.33 -3.80
C GLN A 232 4.02 -12.87 -4.26
N LEU A 233 3.96 -12.63 -5.57
CA LEU A 233 3.90 -11.29 -6.15
C LEU A 233 2.45 -10.78 -6.12
N ALA A 234 2.24 -9.54 -5.67
CA ALA A 234 0.95 -8.85 -5.63
C ALA A 234 -0.24 -9.74 -5.18
N PRO A 235 -0.16 -10.41 -4.01
CA PRO A 235 -1.22 -11.31 -3.56
C PRO A 235 -2.52 -10.56 -3.24
N GLU A 236 -2.47 -9.28 -2.87
CA GLU A 236 -3.61 -8.41 -2.63
C GLU A 236 -4.45 -8.21 -3.90
N ARG A 237 -3.78 -8.02 -5.03
CA ARG A 237 -4.42 -7.86 -6.34
C ARG A 237 -5.01 -9.19 -6.81
N TRP A 238 -4.38 -10.33 -6.49
CA TRP A 238 -4.96 -11.63 -6.77
C TRP A 238 -6.25 -11.87 -5.96
N LEU A 239 -6.24 -11.53 -4.67
CA LEU A 239 -7.46 -11.58 -3.85
C LEU A 239 -8.55 -10.67 -4.42
N ARG A 240 -8.22 -9.43 -4.80
CA ARG A 240 -9.16 -8.51 -5.46
C ARG A 240 -9.73 -9.11 -6.75
N ASP A 241 -8.90 -9.67 -7.62
CA ASP A 241 -9.34 -10.27 -8.89
C ASP A 241 -10.34 -11.41 -8.68
N ILE A 242 -10.09 -12.30 -7.71
CA ILE A 242 -11.02 -13.36 -7.34
C ILE A 242 -12.37 -12.79 -6.89
N LEU A 243 -12.35 -11.77 -6.04
CA LEU A 243 -13.56 -11.14 -5.52
C LEU A 243 -14.32 -10.37 -6.60
N VAL A 244 -13.63 -9.72 -7.53
CA VAL A 244 -14.25 -9.06 -8.70
C VAL A 244 -15.00 -10.07 -9.56
N ARG A 245 -14.43 -11.24 -9.78
CA ARG A 245 -15.09 -12.33 -10.54
C ARG A 245 -16.21 -13.02 -9.75
N ARG A 246 -16.12 -13.02 -8.42
CA ARG A 246 -17.07 -13.71 -7.53
C ARG A 246 -17.47 -12.84 -6.34
N PRO A 247 -18.13 -11.70 -6.58
CA PRO A 247 -18.48 -10.75 -5.52
C PRO A 247 -19.40 -11.36 -4.45
N SER A 248 -20.18 -12.37 -4.81
CA SER A 248 -21.04 -13.12 -3.87
C SER A 248 -20.26 -13.83 -2.75
N THR A 249 -18.95 -14.06 -2.92
CA THR A 249 -18.08 -14.61 -1.86
C THR A 249 -18.11 -13.77 -0.58
N ILE A 250 -18.31 -12.46 -0.72
CA ILE A 250 -18.41 -11.49 0.38
C ILE A 250 -19.77 -10.79 0.39
N ALA A 251 -20.81 -11.46 -0.11
CA ALA A 251 -22.19 -10.99 -0.13
C ALA A 251 -22.38 -9.64 -0.88
N LEU A 252 -21.65 -9.43 -1.95
CA LEU A 252 -21.84 -8.32 -2.90
C LEU A 252 -22.49 -8.81 -4.19
N SER A 253 -23.22 -7.94 -4.88
CA SER A 253 -23.78 -8.20 -6.21
C SER A 253 -22.86 -7.81 -7.34
N SER A 254 -22.01 -6.79 -7.12
CA SER A 254 -21.00 -6.34 -8.08
C SER A 254 -19.75 -5.84 -7.37
N LEU A 255 -18.62 -5.90 -8.06
CA LEU A 255 -17.34 -5.37 -7.59
C LEU A 255 -16.50 -4.95 -8.79
N VAL A 256 -15.95 -3.76 -8.75
CA VAL A 256 -15.08 -3.20 -9.80
C VAL A 256 -13.76 -2.76 -9.17
N ALA A 257 -12.65 -3.13 -9.82
CA ALA A 257 -11.33 -2.69 -9.38
C ALA A 257 -11.17 -1.18 -9.58
N VAL A 258 -10.58 -0.51 -8.59
CA VAL A 258 -10.24 0.92 -8.66
C VAL A 258 -8.81 1.15 -8.18
N ALA A 259 -8.22 2.27 -8.59
CA ALA A 259 -6.90 2.65 -8.11
C ALA A 259 -6.95 3.08 -6.63
N GLY A 260 -5.92 2.71 -5.87
CA GLY A 260 -5.62 3.32 -4.58
C GLY A 260 -5.01 4.71 -4.74
N THR A 261 -4.65 5.36 -3.63
CA THR A 261 -3.94 6.65 -3.64
C THR A 261 -2.42 6.50 -3.77
N SER A 262 -1.89 5.30 -3.55
CA SER A 262 -0.47 4.97 -3.73
C SER A 262 -0.30 4.06 -4.93
N ALA A 263 0.70 4.33 -5.75
CA ALA A 263 1.04 3.45 -6.87
C ALA A 263 1.42 2.05 -6.37
N PRO A 264 0.87 0.99 -6.97
CA PRO A 264 1.16 -0.37 -6.58
C PRO A 264 2.62 -0.71 -6.90
N ARG A 265 3.23 -1.52 -6.04
CA ARG A 265 4.58 -2.06 -6.23
C ARG A 265 4.54 -3.58 -6.25
N LEU A 266 5.36 -4.20 -7.11
CA LEU A 266 5.30 -5.65 -7.33
C LEU A 266 5.63 -6.48 -6.06
N LYS A 267 6.60 -6.03 -5.28
CA LYS A 267 7.11 -6.74 -4.10
C LYS A 267 6.72 -6.13 -2.75
N ARG A 268 6.15 -4.93 -2.75
CA ARG A 268 5.74 -4.28 -1.49
C ARG A 268 4.25 -4.48 -1.27
N PRO A 269 3.84 -4.89 -0.06
CA PRO A 269 2.43 -4.93 0.29
C PRO A 269 1.76 -3.59 0.02
N SER A 270 0.63 -3.61 -0.64
CA SER A 270 -0.20 -2.43 -0.90
C SER A 270 -1.63 -2.92 -1.09
N PRO A 271 -2.61 -2.38 -0.34
CA PRO A 271 -3.97 -2.85 -0.47
C PRO A 271 -4.50 -2.64 -1.89
N ALA A 272 -5.13 -3.66 -2.44
CA ALA A 272 -5.77 -3.59 -3.74
C ALA A 272 -7.22 -3.14 -3.58
N MET A 273 -7.55 -1.99 -4.19
CA MET A 273 -8.83 -1.32 -3.99
C MET A 273 -9.89 -1.78 -4.98
N ALA A 274 -11.14 -1.79 -4.52
CA ALA A 274 -12.31 -2.02 -5.35
C ALA A 274 -13.51 -1.25 -4.80
N ILE A 275 -14.54 -1.03 -5.63
CA ILE A 275 -15.84 -0.51 -5.22
C ILE A 275 -16.91 -1.54 -5.57
N GLY A 276 -17.78 -1.83 -4.63
CA GLY A 276 -18.84 -2.82 -4.79
C GLY A 276 -20.18 -2.37 -4.29
N THR A 277 -21.23 -3.08 -4.70
CA THR A 277 -22.60 -2.84 -4.27
C THR A 277 -23.24 -4.11 -3.76
N ARG A 278 -24.13 -4.00 -2.75
CA ARG A 278 -24.99 -5.11 -2.29
C ARG A 278 -26.26 -5.21 -3.12
N ALA A 279 -26.88 -4.07 -3.43
CA ALA A 279 -28.06 -3.92 -4.26
C ALA A 279 -28.08 -2.51 -4.84
N TYR A 280 -28.90 -2.28 -5.87
CA TYR A 280 -28.93 -1.02 -6.62
C TYR A 280 -29.25 0.24 -5.79
N ASP A 281 -29.94 0.08 -4.69
CA ASP A 281 -30.43 1.16 -3.82
C ASP A 281 -29.62 1.31 -2.52
N LEU A 282 -28.56 0.52 -2.35
CA LEU A 282 -27.67 0.63 -1.21
C LEU A 282 -26.39 1.43 -1.59
N PRO A 283 -25.81 2.13 -0.62
CA PRO A 283 -24.57 2.87 -0.87
C PRO A 283 -23.44 1.93 -1.33
N GLU A 284 -22.59 2.45 -2.20
CA GLU A 284 -21.36 1.80 -2.59
C GLU A 284 -20.47 1.54 -1.39
N ILE A 285 -19.77 0.43 -1.44
CA ILE A 285 -18.81 0.01 -0.42
C ILE A 285 -17.42 0.08 -1.04
N VAL A 286 -16.51 0.79 -0.39
CA VAL A 286 -15.10 0.79 -0.77
C VAL A 286 -14.43 -0.42 -0.10
N LEU A 287 -13.72 -1.23 -0.89
CA LEU A 287 -12.99 -2.39 -0.42
C LEU A 287 -11.49 -2.18 -0.55
N ALA A 288 -10.77 -2.68 0.43
CA ALA A 288 -9.32 -2.80 0.41
C ALA A 288 -8.94 -4.25 0.70
N CYS A 289 -8.47 -4.97 -0.31
CA CYS A 289 -7.93 -6.32 -0.16
C CYS A 289 -6.48 -6.23 0.31
N SER A 290 -6.15 -6.89 1.41
CA SER A 290 -4.80 -6.99 1.95
C SER A 290 -4.48 -8.45 2.29
N VAL A 291 -3.23 -8.85 2.08
CA VAL A 291 -2.74 -10.21 2.34
C VAL A 291 -1.45 -10.11 3.15
N GLY A 292 -1.35 -10.93 4.20
CA GLY A 292 -0.28 -10.80 5.17
C GLY A 292 -0.53 -9.71 6.21
N VAL A 293 0.48 -9.42 7.01
CA VAL A 293 0.37 -8.44 8.10
C VAL A 293 0.87 -7.08 7.62
N ASP A 294 -0.05 -6.19 7.30
CA ASP A 294 0.24 -4.82 6.90
C ASP A 294 -0.58 -3.82 7.72
N LEU A 295 0.06 -3.18 8.70
CA LEU A 295 -0.62 -2.19 9.56
C LEU A 295 -0.94 -0.87 8.83
N ASP A 296 -0.21 -0.54 7.78
CA ASP A 296 -0.47 0.68 6.99
C ASP A 296 -1.62 0.49 5.99
N ALA A 297 -2.03 -0.76 5.72
CA ALA A 297 -3.16 -1.04 4.85
C ALA A 297 -4.46 -0.34 5.32
N VAL A 298 -4.63 -0.14 6.64
CA VAL A 298 -5.78 0.57 7.21
C VAL A 298 -5.78 2.04 6.81
N ALA A 299 -4.63 2.71 6.94
CA ALA A 299 -4.48 4.12 6.58
C ALA A 299 -4.60 4.32 5.06
N ASP A 300 -3.96 3.45 4.26
CA ASP A 300 -4.04 3.46 2.81
C ASP A 300 -5.49 3.25 2.31
N ALA A 301 -6.22 2.34 2.94
CA ALA A 301 -7.63 2.08 2.63
C ALA A 301 -8.53 3.28 2.95
N ALA A 302 -8.33 3.93 4.09
CA ALA A 302 -9.09 5.12 4.49
C ALA A 302 -8.80 6.30 3.55
N ASP A 303 -7.55 6.44 3.12
CA ASP A 303 -7.11 7.46 2.16
C ASP A 303 -7.77 7.22 0.79
N ALA A 304 -7.75 5.97 0.31
CA ALA A 304 -8.41 5.60 -0.95
C ALA A 304 -9.94 5.79 -0.88
N ARG A 305 -10.58 5.46 0.24
CA ARG A 305 -12.03 5.76 0.44
C ARG A 305 -12.31 7.24 0.25
N SER A 306 -11.49 8.10 0.87
CA SER A 306 -11.66 9.55 0.77
C SER A 306 -11.48 10.07 -0.65
N ALA A 307 -10.61 9.44 -1.43
CA ALA A 307 -10.33 9.83 -2.82
C ALA A 307 -11.36 9.29 -3.83
N ARG A 308 -11.97 8.13 -3.57
CA ARG A 308 -12.77 7.38 -4.55
C ARG A 308 -14.27 7.41 -4.30
N SER A 309 -14.73 7.88 -3.16
CA SER A 309 -16.13 7.83 -2.80
C SER A 309 -16.56 9.04 -1.98
N SER A 310 -17.87 9.19 -1.79
CA SER A 310 -18.43 10.23 -0.92
C SER A 310 -17.95 10.09 0.52
N ALA A 311 -17.85 11.21 1.23
CA ALA A 311 -17.50 11.21 2.64
C ALA A 311 -18.43 10.31 3.45
N GLY A 312 -17.85 9.39 4.21
CA GLY A 312 -18.63 8.46 5.04
C GLY A 312 -19.04 7.15 4.37
N ALA A 313 -18.64 6.89 3.12
CA ALA A 313 -18.89 5.58 2.50
C ALA A 313 -18.35 4.43 3.37
N PRO A 314 -19.10 3.30 3.48
CA PRO A 314 -18.60 2.11 4.16
C PRO A 314 -17.24 1.67 3.60
N LEU A 315 -16.32 1.31 4.50
CA LEU A 315 -15.01 0.77 4.13
C LEU A 315 -14.89 -0.65 4.66
N TRP A 316 -14.58 -1.59 3.78
CA TRP A 316 -14.28 -2.96 4.13
C TRP A 316 -12.80 -3.27 3.91
N LEU A 317 -12.15 -3.75 4.97
CA LEU A 317 -10.82 -4.37 4.89
C LEU A 317 -11.03 -5.88 4.70
N VAL A 318 -10.71 -6.40 3.52
CA VAL A 318 -10.90 -7.80 3.20
C VAL A 318 -9.57 -8.53 3.33
N LEU A 319 -9.54 -9.50 4.26
CA LEU A 319 -8.33 -10.23 4.66
C LEU A 319 -8.55 -11.74 4.60
N PRO A 320 -7.51 -12.55 4.28
CA PRO A 320 -7.52 -13.97 4.60
C PRO A 320 -7.70 -14.18 6.12
N HIS A 321 -8.46 -15.19 6.51
CA HIS A 321 -8.74 -15.46 7.93
C HIS A 321 -7.48 -15.60 8.80
N GLY A 322 -6.34 -16.00 8.21
CA GLY A 322 -5.06 -16.08 8.91
C GLY A 322 -4.40 -14.72 9.20
N ASP A 323 -4.80 -13.67 8.49
CA ASP A 323 -4.19 -12.35 8.54
C ASP A 323 -5.02 -11.35 9.37
N ASP A 324 -6.17 -11.82 9.89
CA ASP A 324 -7.07 -11.05 10.76
C ASP A 324 -6.50 -10.96 12.18
N LEU A 325 -5.67 -9.95 12.39
CA LEU A 325 -5.02 -9.72 13.69
C LEU A 325 -5.78 -8.67 14.52
N PRO A 326 -5.75 -8.79 15.87
CA PRO A 326 -6.34 -7.78 16.76
C PRO A 326 -5.83 -6.36 16.52
N ALA A 327 -4.57 -6.21 16.09
CA ALA A 327 -3.98 -4.92 15.76
C ALA A 327 -4.66 -4.25 14.57
N ILE A 328 -4.98 -5.00 13.50
CA ILE A 328 -5.66 -4.49 12.32
C ILE A 328 -7.09 -4.05 12.69
N ARG A 329 -7.82 -4.87 13.43
CA ARG A 329 -9.18 -4.52 13.93
C ARG A 329 -9.16 -3.28 14.82
N SER A 330 -8.15 -3.17 15.68
CA SER A 330 -7.99 -2.01 16.56
C SER A 330 -7.69 -0.74 15.76
N LEU A 331 -6.85 -0.81 14.72
CA LEU A 331 -6.59 0.32 13.82
C LEU A 331 -7.83 0.70 13.01
N ALA A 332 -8.55 -0.27 12.45
CA ALA A 332 -9.79 -0.06 11.71
C ALA A 332 -10.85 0.67 12.55
N ALA A 333 -10.99 0.29 13.80
CA ALA A 333 -11.92 0.93 14.76
C ALA A 333 -11.47 2.34 15.19
N ARG A 334 -10.18 2.69 15.03
CA ARG A 334 -9.62 4.01 15.37
C ARG A 334 -9.70 5.02 14.25
N LEU A 335 -10.13 4.65 13.06
CA LEU A 335 -10.42 5.62 12.01
C LEU A 335 -11.55 6.56 12.45
N ALA A 336 -11.53 7.82 12.03
CA ALA A 336 -12.61 8.78 12.28
C ALA A 336 -13.97 8.28 11.75
N VAL A 337 -13.94 7.59 10.62
CA VAL A 337 -15.06 6.76 10.12
C VAL A 337 -14.53 5.32 10.11
N PRO A 338 -14.93 4.49 11.08
CA PRO A 338 -14.43 3.14 11.25
C PRO A 338 -14.58 2.26 9.99
N ALA A 339 -13.69 1.30 9.84
CA ALA A 339 -13.78 0.28 8.80
C ALA A 339 -14.20 -1.07 9.39
N GLU A 340 -14.91 -1.85 8.59
CA GLU A 340 -15.28 -3.23 8.91
C GLU A 340 -14.23 -4.20 8.37
N VAL A 341 -13.86 -5.19 9.16
CA VAL A 341 -12.93 -6.26 8.73
C VAL A 341 -13.73 -7.48 8.30
N ILE A 342 -13.67 -7.78 7.02
CA ILE A 342 -14.29 -8.94 6.39
C ILE A 342 -13.22 -10.00 6.15
N THR A 343 -13.50 -11.25 6.47
CA THR A 343 -12.53 -12.32 6.26
C THR A 343 -12.96 -13.27 5.15
N VAL A 344 -11.99 -13.73 4.35
CA VAL A 344 -12.15 -14.81 3.40
C VAL A 344 -11.41 -16.07 3.89
N PRO A 345 -11.78 -17.28 3.42
CA PRO A 345 -11.10 -18.50 3.81
C PRO A 345 -9.58 -18.42 3.63
N ARG A 346 -8.81 -19.15 4.45
CA ARG A 346 -7.34 -19.23 4.29
C ARG A 346 -6.93 -19.74 2.91
N ALA A 347 -7.69 -20.65 2.37
CA ALA A 347 -7.52 -21.21 1.02
C ALA A 347 -8.21 -20.33 -0.06
N TRP A 348 -8.23 -19.01 0.12
CA TRP A 348 -8.90 -18.09 -0.80
C TRP A 348 -8.45 -18.21 -2.26
N ARG A 349 -7.21 -18.66 -2.50
CA ARG A 349 -6.70 -18.92 -3.85
C ARG A 349 -7.44 -20.03 -4.57
N ASP A 350 -8.08 -20.92 -3.83
CA ASP A 350 -8.82 -22.07 -4.36
C ASP A 350 -10.28 -21.72 -4.70
N ILE A 351 -10.74 -20.52 -4.35
CA ILE A 351 -12.07 -20.00 -4.71
C ILE A 351 -12.13 -19.63 -6.20
N GLY A 352 -10.99 -19.31 -6.82
CA GLY A 352 -10.84 -18.78 -8.17
C GLY A 352 -11.21 -19.72 -9.32
#